data_8509aafcddf797277e2f4b48399c8147
#
_entry.id   8509aafcddf797277e2f4b48399c8147
#
_cell.length_a   1.000
_cell.length_b   1.000
_cell.length_c   1.000
_cell.angle_alpha   90.00
_cell.angle_beta   90.00
_cell.angle_gamma   90.00
#
_symmetry.space_group_name_H-M   'P 1'
#
loop_
_entity.id
_entity.type
_entity.pdbx_description
1 polymer ?
#
loop_
_entity_poly.entity_id
_entity_poly.type
_entity_poly.pdbx_seq_one_letter_code
_entity_poly.pdbx_strand_id
1 'polypeptide(L)'
;MSLESYRNRLNNGAHSTAASKKYRAHSLKAMDVTFTKDPAFRECRILGEDVDAKFLAYTKNSISKDAIDYHLQFRPGVKYPLGTYVDIPVNDDEEFSTWLIVDRDNHPLFYRYNILLCNWTFKWVANGKVYSCLGAIRSRNSYNAGTWVDEKLSIIVGTL
;
A
#
# COMPACT_ATOMS: atom_id res chain seq x y z
N MET A 1 2.65 30.57 -40.95
CA MET A 1 2.74 29.82 -39.69
C MET A 1 4.17 30.03 -39.20
N SER A 2 4.40 30.63 -38.02
CA SER A 2 5.76 30.99 -37.59
C SER A 2 6.48 29.74 -37.07
N LEU A 3 7.81 29.70 -37.21
CA LEU A 3 8.69 28.68 -36.67
C LEU A 3 8.52 28.51 -35.15
N GLU A 4 8.18 29.58 -34.44
CA GLU A 4 7.88 29.55 -33.00
C GLU A 4 6.59 28.76 -32.67
N SER A 5 5.54 28.92 -33.48
CA SER A 5 4.31 28.16 -33.25
C SER A 5 4.49 26.69 -33.54
N TYR A 6 5.39 26.32 -34.47
CA TYR A 6 5.76 24.94 -34.73
C TYR A 6 6.62 24.35 -33.59
N ARG A 7 7.63 25.10 -33.10
CA ARG A 7 8.41 24.72 -31.90
C ARG A 7 7.54 24.57 -30.67
N ASN A 8 6.57 25.45 -30.44
CA ASN A 8 5.66 25.35 -29.32
C ASN A 8 4.74 24.13 -29.41
N ARG A 9 4.34 23.72 -30.62
CA ARG A 9 3.60 22.47 -30.84
C ARG A 9 4.47 21.24 -30.58
N LEU A 10 5.71 21.20 -31.03
CA LEU A 10 6.66 20.14 -30.77
C LEU A 10 6.99 20.04 -29.28
N ASN A 11 7.21 21.17 -28.60
CA ASN A 11 7.49 21.22 -27.16
C ASN A 11 6.26 20.88 -26.29
N ASN A 12 5.04 21.07 -26.81
CA ASN A 12 3.79 20.68 -26.17
C ASN A 12 3.30 19.29 -26.59
N GLY A 13 4.01 18.61 -27.49
CA GLY A 13 3.72 17.23 -27.88
C GLY A 13 3.93 16.23 -26.74
N ALA A 14 3.26 15.09 -26.83
CA ALA A 14 3.27 14.04 -25.81
C ALA A 14 4.68 13.49 -25.46
N HIS A 15 5.67 13.74 -26.31
CA HIS A 15 7.05 13.27 -26.15
C HIS A 15 8.00 14.32 -25.55
N SER A 16 7.53 15.57 -25.31
CA SER A 16 8.39 16.59 -24.70
C SER A 16 8.40 16.43 -23.17
N THR A 17 9.57 16.64 -22.56
CA THR A 17 9.74 16.60 -21.09
C THR A 17 8.78 17.57 -20.38
N ALA A 18 8.50 18.73 -20.98
CA ALA A 18 7.57 19.72 -20.45
C ALA A 18 6.11 19.23 -20.52
N ALA A 19 5.72 18.59 -21.63
CA ALA A 19 4.37 18.04 -21.78
C ALA A 19 4.15 16.86 -20.81
N SER A 20 5.12 15.95 -20.66
CA SER A 20 4.99 14.83 -19.73
C SER A 20 4.85 15.31 -18.28
N LYS A 21 5.60 16.34 -17.86
CA LYS A 21 5.44 16.98 -16.55
C LYS A 21 4.06 17.59 -16.36
N LYS A 22 3.54 18.27 -17.37
CA LYS A 22 2.19 18.88 -17.34
C LYS A 22 1.10 17.82 -17.23
N TYR A 23 1.18 16.74 -18.02
CA TYR A 23 0.24 15.62 -17.94
C TYR A 23 0.30 14.93 -16.59
N ARG A 24 1.52 14.69 -16.06
CA ARG A 24 1.69 14.13 -14.72
C ARG A 24 1.04 15.01 -13.65
N ALA A 25 1.27 16.31 -13.66
CA ALA A 25 0.68 17.24 -12.70
C ALA A 25 -0.85 17.25 -12.79
N HIS A 26 -1.40 17.22 -14.02
CA HIS A 26 -2.85 17.15 -14.23
C HIS A 26 -3.43 15.82 -13.70
N SER A 27 -2.78 14.70 -13.97
CA SER A 27 -3.21 13.40 -13.48
C SER A 27 -3.18 13.30 -11.94
N LEU A 28 -2.14 13.85 -11.31
CA LEU A 28 -2.04 13.93 -9.85
C LEU A 28 -3.17 14.75 -9.23
N LYS A 29 -3.47 15.93 -9.82
CA LYS A 29 -4.57 16.79 -9.38
C LYS A 29 -5.93 16.12 -9.55
N ALA A 30 -6.16 15.45 -10.68
CA ALA A 30 -7.39 14.71 -10.92
C ALA A 30 -7.58 13.57 -9.93
N MET A 31 -6.52 12.83 -9.64
CA MET A 31 -6.53 11.77 -8.62
C MET A 31 -6.84 12.33 -7.24
N ASP A 32 -6.24 13.44 -6.84
CA ASP A 32 -6.47 14.05 -5.54
C ASP A 32 -7.92 14.50 -5.36
N VAL A 33 -8.49 15.16 -6.36
CA VAL A 33 -9.90 15.63 -6.35
C VAL A 33 -10.91 14.48 -6.27
N THR A 34 -10.58 13.33 -6.86
CA THR A 34 -11.48 12.16 -6.88
C THR A 34 -11.16 11.14 -5.79
N PHE A 35 -10.16 11.40 -4.95
CA PHE A 35 -9.62 10.42 -4.02
C PHE A 35 -10.66 9.89 -3.03
N THR A 36 -11.40 10.78 -2.40
CA THR A 36 -12.45 10.44 -1.41
C THR A 36 -13.74 9.91 -2.01
N LYS A 37 -13.91 10.03 -3.35
CA LYS A 37 -15.11 9.54 -4.07
C LYS A 37 -14.97 8.08 -4.51
N ASP A 38 -13.80 7.49 -4.31
CA ASP A 38 -13.52 6.11 -4.70
C ASP A 38 -14.18 5.15 -3.71
N PRO A 39 -14.86 4.08 -4.15
CA PRO A 39 -15.43 3.07 -3.25
C PRO A 39 -14.41 2.39 -2.33
N ALA A 40 -13.15 2.36 -2.74
CA ALA A 40 -12.04 1.83 -1.94
C ALA A 40 -11.51 2.81 -0.88
N PHE A 41 -12.03 4.05 -0.83
CA PHE A 41 -11.62 5.05 0.13
C PHE A 41 -11.92 4.61 1.57
N ARG A 42 -10.96 4.84 2.47
CA ARG A 42 -11.08 4.60 3.91
C ARG A 42 -10.31 5.71 4.65
N GLU A 43 -10.89 6.18 5.74
CA GLU A 43 -10.18 6.99 6.73
C GLU A 43 -9.43 6.04 7.66
N CYS A 44 -8.13 5.92 7.43
CA CYS A 44 -7.24 5.06 8.20
C CYS A 44 -6.59 5.86 9.33
N ARG A 45 -5.99 5.16 10.30
CA ARG A 45 -5.27 5.81 11.39
C ARG A 45 -3.82 5.34 11.42
N ILE A 46 -2.87 6.29 11.46
CA ILE A 46 -1.43 6.01 11.55
C ILE A 46 -0.86 6.85 12.68
N LEU A 47 -0.23 6.21 13.66
CA LEU A 47 0.33 6.87 14.84
C LEU A 47 -0.70 7.76 15.60
N GLY A 48 -1.98 7.41 15.54
CA GLY A 48 -3.07 8.17 16.14
C GLY A 48 -3.60 9.33 15.31
N GLU A 49 -3.06 9.57 14.13
CA GLU A 49 -3.54 10.60 13.19
C GLU A 49 -4.41 9.97 12.10
N ASP A 50 -5.52 10.63 11.76
CA ASP A 50 -6.39 10.19 10.68
C ASP A 50 -5.77 10.50 9.32
N VAL A 51 -5.76 9.51 8.43
CA VAL A 51 -5.10 9.57 7.12
C VAL A 51 -6.00 8.99 6.05
N ASP A 52 -6.15 9.73 4.97
CA ASP A 52 -6.88 9.27 3.78
C ASP A 52 -6.11 8.21 3.02
N ALA A 53 -6.71 7.05 2.82
CA ALA A 53 -6.15 5.96 2.05
C ALA A 53 -7.20 5.24 1.20
N LYS A 54 -6.76 4.50 0.19
CA LYS A 54 -7.58 3.54 -0.56
C LYS A 54 -7.12 2.14 -0.21
N PHE A 55 -8.05 1.33 0.25
CA PHE A 55 -7.82 -0.07 0.57
C PHE A 55 -8.25 -0.94 -0.60
N LEU A 56 -7.28 -1.63 -1.21
CA LEU A 56 -7.47 -2.38 -2.45
C LEU A 56 -7.12 -3.85 -2.22
N ALA A 57 -8.01 -4.75 -2.65
CA ALA A 57 -7.76 -6.18 -2.68
C ALA A 57 -7.47 -6.62 -4.13
N TYR A 58 -6.37 -7.31 -4.34
CA TYR A 58 -6.02 -7.88 -5.63
C TYR A 58 -5.97 -9.40 -5.53
N THR A 59 -6.73 -10.04 -6.40
CA THR A 59 -6.59 -11.48 -6.61
C THR A 59 -5.44 -11.69 -7.59
N LYS A 60 -4.34 -12.29 -7.15
CA LYS A 60 -3.33 -12.76 -8.10
C LYS A 60 -3.95 -13.86 -8.95
N ASN A 61 -3.82 -13.75 -10.28
CA ASN A 61 -4.12 -14.82 -11.23
C ASN A 61 -3.12 -15.98 -11.08
N SER A 62 -2.95 -16.49 -9.88
CA SER A 62 -2.12 -17.65 -9.59
C SER A 62 -3.03 -18.82 -9.21
N ILE A 63 -2.59 -20.00 -9.55
CA ILE A 63 -3.25 -21.29 -9.35
C ILE A 63 -3.68 -21.57 -7.88
N SER A 64 -3.17 -20.82 -6.93
CA SER A 64 -3.60 -20.86 -5.53
C SER A 64 -4.66 -19.80 -5.27
N LYS A 65 -5.88 -20.23 -5.01
CA LYS A 65 -7.05 -19.38 -4.66
C LYS A 65 -6.88 -18.56 -3.37
N ASP A 66 -5.79 -18.74 -2.63
CA ASP A 66 -5.60 -18.23 -1.26
C ASP A 66 -4.68 -17.00 -1.16
N ALA A 67 -4.22 -16.45 -2.28
CA ALA A 67 -3.34 -15.30 -2.26
C ALA A 67 -4.09 -14.01 -2.64
N ILE A 68 -4.89 -13.50 -1.73
CA ILE A 68 -5.37 -12.12 -1.80
C ILE A 68 -4.25 -11.24 -1.27
N ASP A 69 -3.67 -10.42 -2.14
CA ASP A 69 -2.74 -9.38 -1.74
C ASP A 69 -3.53 -8.09 -1.48
N TYR A 70 -3.35 -7.51 -0.30
CA TYR A 70 -3.95 -6.25 0.07
C TYR A 70 -2.96 -5.11 -0.14
N HIS A 71 -3.45 -4.03 -0.72
CA HIS A 71 -2.66 -2.85 -0.99
C HIS A 71 -3.32 -1.62 -0.38
N LEU A 72 -2.48 -0.72 0.09
CA LEU A 72 -2.89 0.59 0.57
C LEU A 72 -2.26 1.65 -0.34
N GLN A 73 -3.10 2.57 -0.81
CA GLN A 73 -2.67 3.70 -1.61
C GLN A 73 -3.00 4.99 -0.87
N PHE A 74 -2.00 5.80 -0.59
CA PHE A 74 -2.19 7.12 0.01
C PHE A 74 -2.38 8.21 -1.05
N ARG A 75 -2.79 9.39 -0.60
CA ARG A 75 -2.85 10.57 -1.47
C ARG A 75 -1.52 10.82 -2.16
N PRO A 76 -1.53 11.41 -3.37
CA PRO A 76 -0.31 11.79 -4.07
C PRO A 76 0.63 12.60 -3.18
N GLY A 77 1.90 12.19 -3.11
CA GLY A 77 2.93 12.87 -2.31
C GLY A 77 3.08 12.37 -0.88
N VAL A 78 2.10 11.65 -0.33
CA VAL A 78 2.18 11.09 1.02
C VAL A 78 3.00 9.81 1.02
N LYS A 79 3.94 9.69 1.98
CA LYS A 79 4.85 8.54 2.11
C LYS A 79 4.95 8.10 3.56
N TYR A 80 4.98 6.78 3.74
CA TYR A 80 5.26 6.16 5.02
C TYR A 80 6.43 5.18 4.91
N PRO A 81 7.22 5.00 5.96
CA PRO A 81 8.28 4.00 6.00
C PRO A 81 7.71 2.59 6.04
N LEU A 82 8.50 1.60 5.60
CA LEU A 82 8.18 0.19 5.80
C LEU A 82 8.22 -0.13 7.29
N GLY A 83 7.35 -1.03 7.74
CA GLY A 83 7.21 -1.35 9.15
C GLY A 83 6.22 -0.46 9.91
N THR A 84 5.58 0.52 9.24
CA THR A 84 4.54 1.34 9.85
C THR A 84 3.25 0.55 10.04
N TYR A 85 2.63 0.68 11.22
CA TYR A 85 1.30 0.14 11.48
C TYR A 85 0.22 1.11 11.00
N VAL A 86 -0.84 0.55 10.44
CA VAL A 86 -1.99 1.29 9.93
C VAL A 86 -3.25 0.62 10.47
N ASP A 87 -4.08 1.37 11.14
CA ASP A 87 -5.41 0.93 11.57
C ASP A 87 -6.44 1.29 10.49
N ILE A 88 -7.08 0.26 9.95
CA ILE A 88 -8.06 0.37 8.87
C ILE A 88 -9.43 0.00 9.42
N PRO A 89 -10.47 0.83 9.22
CA PRO A 89 -11.81 0.51 9.70
C PRO A 89 -12.35 -0.74 9.00
N VAL A 90 -12.95 -1.62 9.81
CA VAL A 90 -13.65 -2.82 9.34
C VAL A 90 -15.10 -2.45 9.10
N ASN A 91 -15.50 -2.32 7.84
CA ASN A 91 -16.81 -1.82 7.44
C ASN A 91 -17.06 -0.36 7.91
N ASP A 92 -18.32 -0.02 8.14
CA ASP A 92 -18.74 1.31 8.62
C ASP A 92 -18.79 1.39 10.16
N ASP A 93 -18.29 0.36 10.86
CA ASP A 93 -18.24 0.29 12.31
C ASP A 93 -16.98 0.96 12.87
N GLU A 94 -17.03 1.33 14.17
CA GLU A 94 -15.88 1.92 14.88
C GLU A 94 -14.74 0.90 15.15
N GLU A 95 -14.87 -0.32 14.65
CA GLU A 95 -13.87 -1.37 14.83
C GLU A 95 -12.76 -1.23 13.79
N PHE A 96 -11.51 -1.24 14.27
CA PHE A 96 -10.31 -1.14 13.44
C PHE A 96 -9.56 -2.47 13.40
N SER A 97 -9.02 -2.78 12.24
CA SER A 97 -8.03 -3.84 12.08
C SER A 97 -6.65 -3.24 11.85
N THR A 98 -5.64 -3.75 12.56
CA THR A 98 -4.27 -3.25 12.43
C THR A 98 -3.54 -4.01 11.34
N TRP A 99 -2.94 -3.26 10.43
CA TRP A 99 -2.17 -3.75 9.30
C TRP A 99 -0.73 -3.23 9.34
N LEU A 100 0.18 -3.97 8.76
CA LEU A 100 1.59 -3.62 8.68
C LEU A 100 1.99 -3.34 7.24
N ILE A 101 2.63 -2.21 6.98
CA ILE A 101 3.24 -1.89 5.68
C ILE A 101 4.52 -2.70 5.52
N VAL A 102 4.54 -3.65 4.58
CA VAL A 102 5.67 -4.58 4.41
C VAL A 102 6.50 -4.33 3.16
N ASP A 103 5.91 -3.71 2.14
CA ASP A 103 6.59 -3.44 0.89
C ASP A 103 5.98 -2.25 0.19
N ARG A 104 6.72 -1.66 -0.75
CA ARG A 104 6.29 -0.50 -1.52
C ARG A 104 6.44 -0.74 -3.01
N ASP A 105 5.34 -0.63 -3.73
CA ASP A 105 5.33 -0.64 -5.18
C ASP A 105 5.57 0.79 -5.73
N ASN A 106 6.56 0.92 -6.59
CA ASN A 106 6.94 2.18 -7.19
C ASN A 106 6.07 2.49 -8.42
N HIS A 107 4.88 3.03 -8.19
CA HIS A 107 4.07 3.56 -9.28
C HIS A 107 4.51 5.01 -9.62
N PRO A 108 4.56 5.42 -10.90
CA PRO A 108 5.08 6.74 -11.29
C PRO A 108 4.29 7.94 -10.75
N LEU A 109 3.03 7.76 -10.37
CA LEU A 109 2.16 8.85 -9.92
C LEU A 109 1.91 8.86 -8.41
N PHE A 110 1.95 7.70 -7.73
CA PHE A 110 1.63 7.57 -6.31
C PHE A 110 2.42 6.42 -5.69
N TYR A 111 2.38 6.32 -4.38
CA TYR A 111 2.92 5.17 -3.65
C TYR A 111 1.79 4.20 -3.33
N ARG A 112 2.00 2.96 -3.70
CA ARG A 112 1.16 1.83 -3.32
C ARG A 112 1.98 0.91 -2.42
N TYR A 113 1.39 0.48 -1.34
CA TYR A 113 2.04 -0.34 -0.34
C TYR A 113 1.36 -1.69 -0.24
N ASN A 114 2.15 -2.75 -0.16
CA ASN A 114 1.68 -4.06 0.23
C ASN A 114 1.54 -4.08 1.75
N ILE A 115 0.40 -4.55 2.24
CA ILE A 115 0.09 -4.60 3.66
C ILE A 115 -0.28 -6.01 4.09
N LEU A 116 0.01 -6.34 5.34
CA LEU A 116 -0.36 -7.61 5.98
C LEU A 116 -1.19 -7.34 7.23
N LEU A 117 -2.26 -8.12 7.40
CA LEU A 117 -3.04 -8.09 8.62
C LEU A 117 -2.20 -8.58 9.81
N CYS A 118 -2.14 -7.77 10.86
CA CYS A 118 -1.53 -8.15 12.12
C CYS A 118 -2.49 -9.06 12.89
N ASN A 119 -2.24 -10.35 12.83
CA ASN A 119 -3.11 -11.38 13.41
C ASN A 119 -2.58 -11.98 14.70
N TRP A 120 -1.40 -11.54 15.15
CA TRP A 120 -0.74 -12.05 16.37
C TRP A 120 -0.14 -10.93 17.21
N THR A 121 -0.14 -11.16 18.54
CA THR A 121 0.60 -10.33 19.50
C THR A 121 1.80 -11.12 19.99
N PHE A 122 2.99 -10.63 19.66
CA PHE A 122 4.25 -11.20 20.15
C PHE A 122 4.62 -10.54 21.47
N LYS A 123 5.05 -11.36 22.43
CA LYS A 123 5.51 -10.90 23.75
C LYS A 123 6.88 -11.47 24.03
N TRP A 124 7.78 -10.63 24.55
CA TRP A 124 9.11 -11.06 24.98
C TRP A 124 9.53 -10.34 26.25
N VAL A 125 10.49 -10.91 26.94
CA VAL A 125 11.07 -10.32 28.16
C VAL A 125 12.49 -9.88 27.85
N ALA A 126 12.80 -8.62 28.14
CA ALA A 126 14.15 -8.07 28.06
C ALA A 126 14.39 -7.16 29.27
N ASN A 127 15.56 -7.31 29.92
CA ASN A 127 15.93 -6.52 31.11
C ASN A 127 14.86 -6.51 32.22
N GLY A 128 14.20 -7.66 32.44
CA GLY A 128 13.15 -7.80 33.44
C GLY A 128 11.82 -7.10 33.12
N LYS A 129 11.67 -6.55 31.92
CA LYS A 129 10.42 -5.92 31.43
C LYS A 129 9.79 -6.77 30.33
N VAL A 130 8.47 -6.81 30.34
CA VAL A 130 7.68 -7.46 29.29
C VAL A 130 7.40 -6.44 28.19
N TYR A 131 7.75 -6.79 26.97
CA TYR A 131 7.46 -6.03 25.76
C TYR A 131 6.43 -6.79 24.94
N SER A 132 5.63 -6.07 24.16
CA SER A 132 4.69 -6.67 23.22
C SER A 132 4.63 -5.85 21.93
N CYS A 133 4.46 -6.52 20.80
CA CYS A 133 4.15 -5.88 19.54
C CYS A 133 3.14 -6.71 18.74
N LEU A 134 2.41 -6.05 17.87
CA LEU A 134 1.59 -6.71 16.88
C LEU A 134 2.46 -7.17 15.71
N GLY A 135 2.07 -8.26 15.07
CA GLY A 135 2.74 -8.74 13.89
C GLY A 135 1.90 -9.70 13.07
N ALA A 136 2.38 -9.99 11.87
CA ALA A 136 1.76 -10.92 10.96
C ALA A 136 2.54 -12.23 10.91
N ILE A 137 1.82 -13.36 11.01
CA ILE A 137 2.37 -14.67 10.70
C ILE A 137 1.91 -15.03 9.30
N ARG A 138 2.88 -15.28 8.42
CA ARG A 138 2.64 -15.80 7.07
C ARG A 138 3.22 -17.21 6.98
N SER A 139 2.37 -18.20 6.79
CA SER A 139 2.79 -19.56 6.42
C SER A 139 2.80 -19.67 4.89
N ARG A 140 3.82 -20.28 4.35
CA ARG A 140 3.87 -20.69 2.95
C ARG A 140 3.82 -22.21 2.92
N ASN A 141 2.70 -22.75 2.49
CA ASN A 141 2.57 -24.18 2.22
C ASN A 141 2.78 -24.37 0.72
N SER A 142 3.71 -25.19 0.32
CA SER A 142 3.85 -25.62 -1.05
C SER A 142 3.45 -27.09 -1.18
N TYR A 143 2.71 -27.38 -2.27
CA TYR A 143 2.38 -28.76 -2.62
C TYR A 143 3.42 -29.26 -3.61
N ASN A 144 4.22 -30.22 -3.18
CA ASN A 144 5.27 -30.79 -4.01
C ASN A 144 5.14 -32.32 -4.03
N ALA A 145 5.01 -32.89 -5.24
CA ALA A 145 5.00 -34.34 -5.49
C ALA A 145 4.01 -35.14 -4.62
N GLY A 146 2.80 -34.62 -4.39
CA GLY A 146 1.76 -35.32 -3.62
C GLY A 146 1.81 -35.11 -2.10
N THR A 147 2.73 -34.30 -1.63
CA THR A 147 2.90 -34.00 -0.19
C THR A 147 2.83 -32.50 0.06
N TRP A 148 2.10 -32.10 1.11
CA TRP A 148 2.15 -30.74 1.62
C TRP A 148 3.42 -30.54 2.43
N VAL A 149 4.24 -29.57 2.02
CA VAL A 149 5.45 -29.20 2.74
C VAL A 149 5.23 -27.82 3.33
N ASP A 150 5.33 -27.70 4.64
CA ASP A 150 5.33 -26.41 5.34
C ASP A 150 6.66 -25.70 5.10
N GLU A 151 6.67 -24.79 4.11
CA GLU A 151 7.87 -24.06 3.70
C GLU A 151 8.12 -22.82 4.52
N LYS A 152 8.32 -22.73 5.70
CA LYS A 152 8.71 -21.55 6.50
C LYS A 152 7.54 -20.71 7.03
N LEU A 153 7.44 -20.71 8.31
CA LEU A 153 6.75 -19.72 9.09
C LEU A 153 7.58 -18.42 9.07
N SER A 154 7.05 -17.36 8.47
CA SER A 154 7.66 -16.03 8.53
C SER A 154 6.90 -15.17 9.51
N ILE A 155 7.61 -14.60 10.49
CA ILE A 155 7.07 -13.64 11.45
C ILE A 155 7.54 -12.26 11.00
N ILE A 156 6.61 -11.36 10.78
CA ILE A 156 6.88 -10.00 10.34
C ILE A 156 6.33 -9.04 11.40
N VAL A 157 7.19 -8.21 11.94
CA VAL A 157 6.85 -7.18 12.93
C VAL A 157 7.22 -5.80 12.44
N GLY A 158 6.49 -4.78 12.90
CA GLY A 158 6.77 -3.40 12.55
C GLY A 158 7.87 -2.79 13.42
N THR A 159 8.25 -1.60 13.05
CA THR A 159 9.09 -0.72 13.88
C THR A 159 8.22 0.07 14.85
N LEU A 160 8.59 0.04 16.11
CA LEU A 160 8.00 0.89 17.16
C LEU A 160 8.52 2.31 17.05
#